data_d77995aef0b4628628ab7c95c44054d1
#
_entry.id   d77995aef0b4628628ab7c95c44054d1
#
_cell.length_a   1.000
_cell.length_b   1.000
_cell.length_c   1.000
_cell.angle_alpha   90.00
_cell.angle_beta   90.00
_cell.angle_gamma   90.00
#
_symmetry.space_group_name_H-M   'P 1'
#
loop_
_entity.id
_entity.type
_entity.pdbx_description
1 polymer ?
#
loop_
_entity_poly.entity_id
_entity_poly.type
_entity_poly.pdbx_seq_one_letter_code
_entity_poly.pdbx_strand_id
1 'polypeptide(L)'
;MALGLNPNLVVALQGLAWCKLYTGSIEGVIPIEEQAIRLSPRDPSIGFCYHMIGTVHLLQSRTDEAIVWFEKARSAIPTQPFPRSRLASAYALRNETERAAAELAEARTLVGDDRFSSIARLRTKGYWGVPKTRALYEATYFVGLRKAGVPEE
;
A
#
# COMPACT_ATOMS: atom_id res chain seq x y z
N MET A 1 -12.09 16.08 -23.86
CA MET A 1 -10.97 16.88 -23.36
C MET A 1 -9.71 16.05 -23.30
N ALA A 2 -8.63 16.60 -23.81
CA ALA A 2 -7.37 15.89 -23.95
C ALA A 2 -6.67 15.56 -22.62
N LEU A 3 -7.04 16.24 -21.52
CA LEU A 3 -6.39 16.05 -20.21
C LEU A 3 -6.41 14.60 -19.73
N GLY A 4 -7.56 13.92 -19.89
CA GLY A 4 -7.68 12.52 -19.50
C GLY A 4 -6.92 11.55 -20.37
N LEU A 5 -6.35 12.00 -21.49
CA LEU A 5 -5.66 11.19 -22.47
C LEU A 5 -4.13 11.29 -22.38
N ASN A 6 -3.60 12.08 -21.43
CA ASN A 6 -2.17 12.20 -21.24
C ASN A 6 -1.67 11.25 -20.13
N PRO A 7 -1.18 10.05 -20.50
CA PRO A 7 -0.70 9.09 -19.48
C PRO A 7 0.52 9.59 -18.71
N ASN A 8 1.32 10.48 -19.32
CA ASN A 8 2.49 11.05 -18.66
C ASN A 8 2.10 11.92 -17.47
N LEU A 9 0.93 12.56 -17.52
CA LEU A 9 0.46 13.37 -16.39
C LEU A 9 0.11 12.50 -15.19
N VAL A 10 -0.56 11.36 -15.40
CA VAL A 10 -0.88 10.41 -14.33
C VAL A 10 0.40 9.87 -13.71
N VAL A 11 1.37 9.45 -14.53
CA VAL A 11 2.66 8.95 -14.06
C VAL A 11 3.39 10.03 -13.24
N ALA A 12 3.36 11.28 -13.70
CA ALA A 12 3.99 12.39 -12.97
C ALA A 12 3.34 12.63 -11.61
N LEU A 13 2.01 12.56 -11.54
CA LEU A 13 1.28 12.71 -10.27
C LEU A 13 1.59 11.55 -9.32
N GLN A 14 1.61 10.33 -9.82
CA GLN A 14 1.99 9.16 -9.01
C GLN A 14 3.42 9.32 -8.46
N GLY A 15 4.36 9.75 -9.31
CA GLY A 15 5.74 10.00 -8.88
C GLY A 15 5.82 11.06 -7.79
N LEU A 16 5.04 12.13 -7.91
CA LEU A 16 4.99 13.19 -6.90
C LEU A 16 4.42 12.65 -5.58
N ALA A 17 3.37 11.86 -5.63
CA ALA A 17 2.77 11.25 -4.45
C ALA A 17 3.78 10.34 -3.73
N TRP A 18 4.52 9.50 -4.47
CA TRP A 18 5.59 8.68 -3.91
C TRP A 18 6.66 9.52 -3.23
N CYS A 19 7.10 10.59 -3.88
CA CYS A 19 8.08 11.51 -3.29
C CYS A 19 7.57 12.11 -1.97
N LYS A 20 6.33 12.55 -1.94
CA LYS A 20 5.74 13.11 -0.72
C LYS A 20 5.66 12.09 0.39
N LEU A 21 5.24 10.87 0.09
CA LEU A 21 5.18 9.81 1.09
C LEU A 21 6.57 9.55 1.70
N TYR A 22 7.56 9.34 0.86
CA TYR A 22 8.89 8.96 1.32
C TYR A 22 9.69 10.11 1.93
N THR A 23 9.31 11.36 1.68
CA THR A 23 9.93 12.53 2.32
C THR A 23 9.17 13.02 3.55
N GLY A 24 8.10 12.34 3.93
CA GLY A 24 7.36 12.65 5.15
C GLY A 24 6.18 13.60 5.00
N SER A 25 5.88 14.06 3.77
CA SER A 25 4.75 14.95 3.51
C SER A 25 3.48 14.15 3.21
N ILE A 26 3.07 13.31 4.14
CA ILE A 26 2.01 12.32 3.96
C ILE A 26 0.65 12.98 3.63
N GLU A 27 0.38 14.13 4.21
CA GLU A 27 -0.89 14.86 4.04
C GLU A 27 -1.15 15.26 2.58
N GLY A 28 -0.09 15.39 1.78
CA GLY A 28 -0.20 15.76 0.38
C GLY A 28 -0.47 14.61 -0.58
N VAL A 29 -0.41 13.37 -0.11
CA VAL A 29 -0.46 12.19 -0.98
C VAL A 29 -1.87 11.95 -1.54
N ILE A 30 -2.87 11.88 -0.67
CA ILE A 30 -4.26 11.56 -1.08
C ILE A 30 -4.78 12.57 -2.12
N PRO A 31 -4.68 13.89 -1.92
CA PRO A 31 -5.17 14.84 -2.91
C PRO A 31 -4.54 14.66 -4.30
N ILE A 32 -3.25 14.32 -4.35
CA ILE A 32 -2.55 14.09 -5.62
C ILE A 32 -3.08 12.83 -6.31
N GLU A 33 -3.24 11.74 -5.56
CA GLU A 33 -3.76 10.49 -6.12
C GLU A 33 -5.21 10.64 -6.56
N GLU A 34 -6.03 11.37 -5.80
CA GLU A 34 -7.40 11.67 -6.21
C GLU A 34 -7.44 12.47 -7.51
N GLN A 35 -6.52 13.40 -7.70
CA GLN A 35 -6.41 14.14 -8.95
C GLN A 35 -6.05 13.21 -10.10
N ALA A 36 -5.11 12.29 -9.90
CA ALA A 36 -4.73 11.30 -10.92
C ALA A 36 -5.94 10.44 -11.32
N ILE A 37 -6.73 9.99 -10.33
CA ILE A 37 -7.93 9.20 -10.58
C ILE A 37 -8.95 10.00 -11.39
N ARG A 38 -9.18 11.26 -11.05
CA ARG A 38 -10.13 12.12 -11.78
C ARG A 38 -9.70 12.34 -13.21
N LEU A 39 -8.39 12.51 -13.44
CA LEU A 39 -7.86 12.78 -14.80
C LEU A 39 -7.95 11.54 -15.69
N SER A 40 -7.80 10.35 -15.14
CA SER A 40 -7.82 9.12 -15.93
C SER A 40 -8.40 7.95 -15.11
N PRO A 41 -9.73 7.94 -14.92
CA PRO A 41 -10.38 6.92 -14.08
C PRO A 41 -10.31 5.50 -14.63
N ARG A 42 -9.95 5.36 -15.90
CA ARG A 42 -9.81 4.05 -16.57
C ARG A 42 -8.36 3.68 -16.87
N ASP A 43 -7.40 4.41 -16.28
CA ASP A 43 -5.99 4.10 -16.47
C ASP A 43 -5.68 2.70 -15.96
N PRO A 44 -4.94 1.88 -16.74
CA PRO A 44 -4.58 0.53 -16.29
C PRO A 44 -3.78 0.49 -14.98
N SER A 45 -3.11 1.59 -14.64
CA SER A 45 -2.31 1.69 -13.42
C SER A 45 -3.07 2.28 -12.23
N ILE A 46 -4.39 2.49 -12.37
CA ILE A 46 -5.20 3.13 -11.31
C ILE A 46 -5.13 2.39 -9.98
N GLY A 47 -4.90 1.08 -10.02
CA GLY A 47 -4.74 0.28 -8.81
C GLY A 47 -3.58 0.73 -7.93
N PHE A 48 -2.53 1.32 -8.50
CA PHE A 48 -1.44 1.89 -7.72
C PHE A 48 -1.87 3.16 -6.99
N CYS A 49 -2.76 3.96 -7.59
CA CYS A 49 -3.35 5.11 -6.91
C CYS A 49 -4.18 4.65 -5.70
N TYR A 50 -5.02 3.64 -5.88
CA TYR A 50 -5.81 3.07 -4.79
C TYR A 50 -4.91 2.52 -3.68
N HIS A 51 -3.84 1.82 -4.05
CA HIS A 51 -2.87 1.28 -3.09
C HIS A 51 -2.22 2.39 -2.27
N MET A 52 -1.84 3.49 -2.92
CA MET A 52 -1.20 4.61 -2.24
C MET A 52 -2.15 5.29 -1.26
N ILE A 53 -3.40 5.50 -1.66
CA ILE A 53 -4.42 6.09 -0.77
C ILE A 53 -4.63 5.18 0.45
N GLY A 54 -4.76 3.87 0.21
CA GLY A 54 -4.88 2.88 1.29
C GLY A 54 -3.68 2.92 2.23
N THR A 55 -2.48 3.06 1.68
CA THR A 55 -1.25 3.14 2.47
C THR A 55 -1.28 4.34 3.41
N VAL A 56 -1.67 5.52 2.93
CA VAL A 56 -1.76 6.71 3.78
C VAL A 56 -2.77 6.49 4.91
N HIS A 57 -3.96 5.94 4.59
CA HIS A 57 -4.95 5.63 5.64
C HIS A 57 -4.38 4.67 6.68
N LEU A 58 -3.68 3.62 6.25
CA LEU A 58 -3.08 2.65 7.18
C LEU A 58 -2.04 3.33 8.07
N LEU A 59 -1.15 4.12 7.49
CA LEU A 59 -0.10 4.83 8.24
C LEU A 59 -0.68 5.81 9.26
N GLN A 60 -1.87 6.34 8.99
CA GLN A 60 -2.58 7.26 9.90
C GLN A 60 -3.57 6.53 10.81
N SER A 61 -3.47 5.21 10.88
CA SER A 61 -4.32 4.34 11.73
C SER A 61 -5.82 4.38 11.37
N ARG A 62 -6.14 4.76 10.14
CA ARG A 62 -7.51 4.67 9.60
C ARG A 62 -7.68 3.34 8.89
N THR A 63 -7.70 2.27 9.68
CA THR A 63 -7.65 0.90 9.19
C THR A 63 -8.86 0.53 8.33
N ASP A 64 -10.06 0.98 8.68
CA ASP A 64 -11.28 0.66 7.92
C ASP A 64 -11.23 1.27 6.52
N GLU A 65 -10.85 2.53 6.42
CA GLU A 65 -10.69 3.21 5.13
C GLU A 65 -9.56 2.56 4.32
N ALA A 66 -8.47 2.20 4.98
CA ALA A 66 -7.36 1.52 4.32
C ALA A 66 -7.81 0.23 3.65
N ILE A 67 -8.63 -0.57 4.33
CA ILE A 67 -9.15 -1.83 3.79
C ILE A 67 -9.95 -1.58 2.51
N VAL A 68 -10.84 -0.58 2.50
CA VAL A 68 -11.65 -0.26 1.33
C VAL A 68 -10.75 0.01 0.10
N TRP A 69 -9.72 0.83 0.28
CA TRP A 69 -8.83 1.20 -0.81
C TRP A 69 -7.93 0.04 -1.26
N PHE A 70 -7.43 -0.74 -0.31
CA PHE A 70 -6.62 -1.92 -0.66
C PHE A 70 -7.43 -3.00 -1.37
N GLU A 71 -8.70 -3.19 -1.01
CA GLU A 71 -9.57 -4.11 -1.73
C GLU A 71 -9.81 -3.66 -3.17
N LYS A 72 -9.99 -2.35 -3.38
CA LYS A 72 -10.05 -1.79 -4.73
C LYS A 72 -8.74 -2.01 -5.50
N ALA A 73 -7.61 -1.79 -4.84
CA ALA A 73 -6.30 -2.00 -5.45
C ALA A 73 -6.10 -3.46 -5.83
N ARG A 74 -6.44 -4.39 -4.94
CA ARG A 74 -6.35 -5.82 -5.20
C ARG A 74 -7.16 -6.22 -6.44
N SER A 75 -8.36 -5.67 -6.58
CA SER A 75 -9.22 -5.95 -7.74
C SER A 75 -8.66 -5.36 -9.03
N ALA A 76 -8.05 -4.18 -8.96
CA ALA A 76 -7.53 -3.48 -10.14
C ALA A 76 -6.18 -4.03 -10.61
N ILE A 77 -5.34 -4.48 -9.68
CA ILE A 77 -3.99 -5.02 -9.97
C ILE A 77 -3.78 -6.36 -9.26
N PRO A 78 -4.54 -7.40 -9.62
CA PRO A 78 -4.57 -8.65 -8.84
C PRO A 78 -3.26 -9.44 -8.82
N THR A 79 -2.35 -9.17 -9.75
CA THR A 79 -1.06 -9.86 -9.82
C THR A 79 0.02 -9.21 -8.94
N GLN A 80 -0.27 -8.06 -8.36
CA GLN A 80 0.68 -7.36 -7.49
C GLN A 80 0.56 -7.88 -6.05
N PRO A 81 1.69 -8.19 -5.40
CA PRO A 81 1.65 -8.69 -4.03
C PRO A 81 1.37 -7.61 -2.98
N PHE A 82 1.63 -6.34 -3.30
CA PHE A 82 1.61 -5.27 -2.31
C PHE A 82 0.23 -4.98 -1.72
N PRO A 83 -0.87 -4.90 -2.51
CA PRO A 83 -2.18 -4.71 -1.90
C PRO A 83 -2.55 -5.85 -0.95
N ARG A 84 -2.15 -7.07 -1.27
CA ARG A 84 -2.47 -8.24 -0.44
C ARG A 84 -1.71 -8.22 0.88
N SER A 85 -0.44 -7.84 0.86
CA SER A 85 0.34 -7.73 2.10
C SER A 85 -0.20 -6.61 3.00
N ARG A 86 -0.64 -5.51 2.41
CA ARG A 86 -1.27 -4.42 3.16
C ARG A 86 -2.61 -4.85 3.75
N LEU A 87 -3.41 -5.60 2.98
CA LEU A 87 -4.66 -6.16 3.48
C LEU A 87 -4.43 -7.14 4.61
N ALA A 88 -3.41 -8.00 4.52
CA ALA A 88 -3.07 -8.92 5.60
C ALA A 88 -2.81 -8.14 6.89
N SER A 89 -2.04 -7.07 6.83
CA SER A 89 -1.77 -6.22 7.98
C SER A 89 -3.06 -5.57 8.51
N ALA A 90 -3.84 -4.96 7.63
CA ALA A 90 -5.05 -4.24 8.03
C ALA A 90 -6.12 -5.17 8.61
N TYR A 91 -6.33 -6.34 8.01
CA TYR A 91 -7.27 -7.32 8.55
C TYR A 91 -6.81 -7.81 9.93
N ALA A 92 -5.51 -8.08 10.10
CA ALA A 92 -4.97 -8.51 11.39
C ALA A 92 -5.15 -7.43 12.46
N LEU A 93 -4.97 -6.16 12.11
CA LEU A 93 -5.23 -5.04 13.02
C LEU A 93 -6.68 -4.98 13.48
N ARG A 94 -7.61 -5.48 12.66
CA ARG A 94 -9.02 -5.61 13.00
C ARG A 94 -9.36 -6.96 13.63
N ASN A 95 -8.37 -7.79 13.93
CA ASN A 95 -8.54 -9.14 14.47
C ASN A 95 -9.26 -10.12 13.52
N GLU A 96 -9.26 -9.85 12.22
CA GLU A 96 -9.78 -10.75 11.19
C GLU A 96 -8.66 -11.69 10.73
N THR A 97 -8.26 -12.59 11.62
CA THR A 97 -7.03 -13.39 11.45
C THR A 97 -7.08 -14.35 10.27
N GLU A 98 -8.25 -14.93 9.96
CA GLU A 98 -8.38 -15.85 8.81
C GLU A 98 -8.19 -15.11 7.49
N ARG A 99 -8.80 -13.95 7.34
CA ARG A 99 -8.65 -13.12 6.14
C ARG A 99 -7.20 -12.63 6.01
N ALA A 100 -6.59 -12.25 7.12
CA ALA A 100 -5.20 -11.83 7.14
C ALA A 100 -4.27 -12.94 6.67
N ALA A 101 -4.46 -14.16 7.17
CA ALA A 101 -3.65 -15.32 6.78
C ALA A 101 -3.79 -15.65 5.30
N ALA A 102 -5.01 -15.58 4.76
CA ALA A 102 -5.28 -15.84 3.35
C ALA A 102 -4.57 -14.83 2.45
N GLU A 103 -4.66 -13.55 2.78
CA GLU A 103 -4.00 -12.50 1.99
C GLU A 103 -2.48 -12.59 2.07
N LEU A 104 -1.94 -12.92 3.25
CA LEU A 104 -0.50 -13.09 3.42
C LEU A 104 0.02 -14.26 2.57
N ALA A 105 -0.70 -15.38 2.55
CA ALA A 105 -0.34 -16.53 1.74
C ALA A 105 -0.28 -16.17 0.25
N GLU A 106 -1.27 -15.44 -0.25
CA GLU A 106 -1.29 -14.98 -1.64
C GLU A 106 -0.15 -14.00 -1.93
N ALA A 107 0.13 -13.07 -1.01
CA ALA A 107 1.24 -12.14 -1.17
C ALA A 107 2.57 -12.88 -1.30
N ARG A 108 2.77 -13.91 -0.48
CA ARG A 108 3.98 -14.76 -0.52
C ARG A 108 4.10 -15.50 -1.85
N THR A 109 2.99 -15.98 -2.39
CA THR A 109 2.96 -16.65 -3.68
C THR A 109 3.34 -15.71 -4.82
N LEU A 110 2.83 -14.48 -4.78
CA LEU A 110 2.99 -13.51 -5.88
C LEU A 110 4.35 -12.79 -5.86
N VAL A 111 4.98 -12.65 -4.71
CA VAL A 111 6.14 -11.74 -4.58
C VAL A 111 7.42 -12.26 -5.23
N GLY A 112 7.59 -13.56 -5.32
CA GLY A 112 8.74 -14.16 -6.00
C GLY A 112 10.06 -14.12 -5.21
N ASP A 113 10.08 -13.60 -3.99
CA ASP A 113 11.25 -13.62 -3.11
C ASP A 113 10.81 -13.84 -1.65
N ASP A 114 11.75 -13.76 -0.72
CA ASP A 114 11.51 -14.10 0.69
C ASP A 114 11.18 -12.91 1.59
N ARG A 115 10.80 -11.76 1.00
CA ARG A 115 10.60 -10.53 1.79
C ARG A 115 9.51 -10.64 2.87
N PHE A 116 8.50 -11.47 2.64
CA PHE A 116 7.44 -11.68 3.63
C PHE A 116 7.69 -12.86 4.56
N SER A 117 8.91 -13.40 4.57
CA SER A 117 9.26 -14.50 5.48
C SER A 117 9.48 -14.00 6.91
N SER A 118 9.94 -12.76 7.07
CA SER A 118 10.14 -12.14 8.37
C SER A 118 10.10 -10.62 8.28
N ILE A 119 9.88 -9.97 9.41
CA ILE A 119 9.94 -8.50 9.48
C ILE A 119 11.36 -8.01 9.15
N ALA A 120 12.39 -8.71 9.63
CA ALA A 120 13.78 -8.36 9.32
C ALA A 120 14.03 -8.37 7.81
N ARG A 121 13.56 -9.40 7.10
CA ARG A 121 13.67 -9.48 5.65
C ARG A 121 12.93 -8.34 4.97
N LEU A 122 11.72 -8.06 5.41
CA LEU A 122 10.91 -7.00 4.83
C LEU A 122 11.61 -5.63 4.96
N ARG A 123 12.21 -5.36 6.12
CA ARG A 123 12.95 -4.11 6.33
C ARG A 123 14.10 -3.95 5.34
N THR A 124 14.84 -5.02 5.07
CA THR A 124 16.00 -4.95 4.19
C THR A 124 15.64 -4.91 2.70
N LYS A 125 14.51 -5.49 2.33
CA LYS A 125 14.08 -5.58 0.93
C LYS A 125 13.34 -4.35 0.44
N GLY A 126 12.78 -3.54 1.35
CA GLY A 126 11.98 -2.38 1.00
C GLY A 126 12.66 -1.04 1.31
N TYR A 127 12.15 -0.01 0.65
CA TYR A 127 12.48 1.37 1.01
C TYR A 127 11.28 1.95 1.77
N TRP A 128 11.53 2.46 2.97
CA TRP A 128 10.48 2.87 3.90
C TRP A 128 10.46 4.38 4.16
N GLY A 129 11.25 5.12 3.39
CA GLY A 129 11.29 6.58 3.47
C GLY A 129 12.20 7.12 4.54
N VAL A 130 12.06 8.41 4.79
CA VAL A 130 12.76 9.13 5.87
C VAL A 130 12.31 8.58 7.23
N PRO A 131 13.08 8.84 8.33
CA PRO A 131 12.74 8.29 9.65
C PRO A 131 11.30 8.53 10.09
N LYS A 132 10.73 9.68 9.79
CA LYS A 132 9.32 10.00 10.11
C LYS A 132 8.35 9.01 9.46
N THR A 133 8.51 8.75 8.17
CA THR A 133 7.67 7.81 7.42
C THR A 133 7.91 6.38 7.88
N ARG A 134 9.18 6.02 8.06
CA ARG A 134 9.55 4.68 8.53
C ARG A 134 8.91 4.37 9.88
N ALA A 135 8.90 5.34 10.80
CA ALA A 135 8.27 5.16 12.10
C ALA A 135 6.77 4.84 11.98
N LEU A 136 6.09 5.43 11.01
CA LEU A 136 4.68 5.14 10.76
C LEU A 136 4.47 3.72 10.24
N TYR A 137 5.32 3.24 9.33
CA TYR A 137 5.28 1.85 8.88
C TYR A 137 5.51 0.88 10.03
N GLU A 138 6.50 1.17 10.88
CA GLU A 138 6.79 0.32 12.04
C GLU A 138 5.61 0.26 13.02
N ALA A 139 4.91 1.38 13.21
CA ALA A 139 3.81 1.47 14.17
C ALA A 139 2.50 0.89 13.65
N THR A 140 2.35 0.69 12.34
CA THR A 140 1.09 0.25 11.73
C THR A 140 1.25 -1.02 10.91
N TYR A 141 1.86 -0.92 9.74
CA TYR A 141 1.98 -2.02 8.81
C TYR A 141 2.72 -3.22 9.41
N PHE A 142 3.86 -2.97 10.04
CA PHE A 142 4.65 -4.05 10.63
C PHE A 142 3.96 -4.67 11.85
N VAL A 143 3.27 -3.87 12.64
CA VAL A 143 2.46 -4.39 13.76
C VAL A 143 1.38 -5.34 13.22
N GLY A 144 0.66 -4.93 12.19
CA GLY A 144 -0.36 -5.76 11.57
C GLY A 144 0.20 -7.05 10.99
N LEU A 145 1.36 -7.00 10.33
CA LEU A 145 2.00 -8.20 9.79
C LEU A 145 2.42 -9.18 10.89
N ARG A 146 2.93 -8.66 12.01
CA ARG A 146 3.23 -9.54 13.17
C ARG A 146 1.98 -10.23 13.66
N LYS A 147 0.88 -9.51 13.77
CA LYS A 147 -0.42 -10.10 14.15
C LYS A 147 -0.92 -11.11 13.12
N ALA A 148 -0.59 -10.92 11.85
CA ALA A 148 -0.94 -11.86 10.78
C ALA A 148 -0.06 -13.11 10.79
N GLY A 149 0.99 -13.15 11.59
CA GLY A 149 1.84 -14.31 11.75
C GLY A 149 3.23 -14.20 11.13
N VAL A 150 3.65 -12.99 10.68
CA VAL A 150 5.01 -12.79 10.18
C VAL A 150 5.97 -12.69 11.37
N PRO A 151 6.97 -13.61 11.47
CA PRO A 151 7.92 -13.57 12.59
C PRO A 151 8.92 -12.41 12.45
N GLU A 152 9.59 -12.07 13.56
CA GLU A 152 10.62 -11.03 13.57
C GLU A 152 11.82 -11.42 12.69
N GLU A 153 12.25 -12.67 12.80
CA GLU A 153 13.42 -13.22 12.09
C GLU A 153 13.10 -14.47 11.30
#